data_4fa4c8622e02674d1387deeec35a5b95
#
_entry.id   4fa4c8622e02674d1387deeec35a5b95
#
_cell.length_a   1.000
_cell.length_b   1.000
_cell.length_c   1.000
_cell.angle_alpha   90.00
_cell.angle_beta   90.00
_cell.angle_gamma   90.00
#
_symmetry.space_group_name_H-M   'P 1'
#
loop_
_entity.id
_entity.type
_entity.pdbx_description
1 polymer ?
#
loop_
_entity_poly.entity_id
_entity_poly.type
_entity_poly.pdbx_seq_one_letter_code
_entity_poly.pdbx_strand_id
1 'polypeptide(L)'
;MSSRLVLALDETDPVRALDVAKSVAPFVAKIKINYPLVLSAGLEIVTEISKFSPVICDFKVADIPNTNRLIAKEAFEAGASGIIAHAFPGPESLKAIREVDSTKDMYIVITMSHPKGGEFFDIDNFCKLALEVGATGVVAPATRPEDVAKVRKLVGDLEIISPGVGAQGGSSKDTIEAGANYIIVGRGIYLSDDPAAAAEKYSKELV
;
A
#
# COMPACT_ATOMS: atom_id res chain seq x y z
N MET A 1 4.69 19.85 6.67
CA MET A 1 4.57 18.45 7.15
C MET A 1 4.50 17.55 5.94
N SER A 2 5.06 16.34 5.98
CA SER A 2 4.94 15.38 4.88
C SER A 2 3.51 14.85 4.82
N SER A 3 2.97 14.66 3.62
CA SER A 3 1.62 14.10 3.43
C SER A 3 1.52 12.70 4.05
N ARG A 4 0.35 12.37 4.59
CA ARG A 4 -0.01 11.03 5.11
C ARG A 4 -0.97 10.29 4.16
N LEU A 5 -1.15 10.82 2.95
CA LEU A 5 -2.01 10.28 1.92
C LEU A 5 -1.21 9.39 0.96
N VAL A 6 -1.72 8.21 0.67
CA VAL A 6 -1.26 7.33 -0.41
C VAL A 6 -2.39 7.20 -1.43
N LEU A 7 -2.11 7.50 -2.70
CA LEU A 7 -3.08 7.24 -3.77
C LEU A 7 -3.07 5.74 -4.13
N ALA A 8 -4.22 5.07 -4.16
CA ALA A 8 -4.37 3.79 -4.86
C ALA A 8 -4.83 4.06 -6.30
N LEU A 9 -3.92 3.89 -7.25
CA LEU A 9 -4.15 4.17 -8.66
C LEU A 9 -4.44 2.86 -9.41
N ASP A 10 -5.72 2.54 -9.55
CA ASP A 10 -6.21 1.33 -10.24
C ASP A 10 -6.84 1.67 -11.62
N GLU A 11 -6.43 2.82 -12.21
CA GLU A 11 -6.80 3.24 -13.56
C GLU A 11 -6.17 2.27 -14.59
N THR A 12 -6.92 1.88 -15.61
CA THR A 12 -6.45 0.91 -16.62
C THR A 12 -6.03 1.57 -17.95
N ASP A 13 -6.39 2.84 -18.17
CA ASP A 13 -5.84 3.63 -19.27
C ASP A 13 -4.48 4.21 -18.82
N PRO A 14 -3.37 3.82 -19.45
CA PRO A 14 -2.03 4.25 -19.04
C PRO A 14 -1.80 5.76 -19.22
N VAL A 15 -2.42 6.40 -20.22
CA VAL A 15 -2.30 7.85 -20.43
C VAL A 15 -2.97 8.58 -19.28
N ARG A 16 -4.21 8.21 -18.97
CA ARG A 16 -4.94 8.79 -17.84
C ARG A 16 -4.26 8.50 -16.50
N ALA A 17 -3.71 7.31 -16.31
CA ALA A 17 -2.97 6.96 -15.10
C ALA A 17 -1.76 7.88 -14.87
N LEU A 18 -1.01 8.19 -15.92
CA LEU A 18 0.13 9.12 -15.86
C LEU A 18 -0.30 10.55 -15.57
N ASP A 19 -1.39 11.03 -16.20
CA ASP A 19 -1.93 12.37 -15.97
C ASP A 19 -2.41 12.51 -14.50
N VAL A 20 -3.12 11.51 -13.98
CA VAL A 20 -3.52 11.49 -12.58
C VAL A 20 -2.30 11.48 -11.66
N ALA A 21 -1.34 10.57 -11.88
CA ALA A 21 -0.14 10.46 -11.06
C ALA A 21 0.62 11.78 -10.97
N LYS A 22 0.82 12.44 -12.10
CA LYS A 22 1.48 13.74 -12.19
C LYS A 22 0.72 14.84 -11.43
N SER A 23 -0.60 14.89 -11.59
CA SER A 23 -1.43 15.94 -10.99
C SER A 23 -1.52 15.83 -9.47
N VAL A 24 -1.52 14.61 -8.92
CA VAL A 24 -1.65 14.37 -7.48
C VAL A 24 -0.32 14.33 -6.72
N ALA A 25 0.80 14.21 -7.42
CA ALA A 25 2.13 14.06 -6.81
C ALA A 25 2.45 15.08 -5.69
N PRO A 26 2.05 16.38 -5.78
CA PRO A 26 2.31 17.33 -4.70
C PRO A 26 1.56 17.06 -3.39
N PHE A 27 0.51 16.25 -3.43
CA PHE A 27 -0.42 16.04 -2.32
C PHE A 27 -0.31 14.68 -1.66
N VAL A 28 0.44 13.73 -2.26
CA VAL A 28 0.57 12.36 -1.78
C VAL A 28 1.98 12.05 -1.29
N ALA A 29 2.10 11.15 -0.31
CA ALA A 29 3.39 10.63 0.12
C ALA A 29 3.94 9.58 -0.85
N LYS A 30 3.05 8.74 -1.37
CA LYS A 30 3.38 7.61 -2.26
C LYS A 30 2.19 7.34 -3.20
N ILE A 31 2.46 6.73 -4.34
CA ILE A 31 1.43 6.18 -5.25
C ILE A 31 1.52 4.66 -5.20
N LYS A 32 0.41 4.01 -4.86
CA LYS A 32 0.26 2.56 -4.86
C LYS A 32 -0.41 2.12 -6.15
N ILE A 33 0.24 1.26 -6.91
CA ILE A 33 -0.32 0.65 -8.13
C ILE A 33 -0.57 -0.84 -7.94
N ASN A 34 -1.52 -1.38 -8.68
CA ASN A 34 -1.94 -2.77 -8.56
C ASN A 34 -1.99 -3.44 -9.94
N TYR A 35 -2.31 -4.73 -9.96
CA TYR A 35 -2.39 -5.55 -11.17
C TYR A 35 -3.24 -4.96 -12.30
N PRO A 36 -4.43 -4.35 -12.08
CA PRO A 36 -5.21 -3.79 -13.17
C PRO A 36 -4.41 -2.85 -14.06
N LEU A 37 -3.66 -1.93 -13.48
CA LEU A 37 -2.82 -1.00 -14.24
C LEU A 37 -1.63 -1.70 -14.90
N VAL A 38 -0.91 -2.56 -14.17
CA VAL A 38 0.27 -3.25 -14.71
C VAL A 38 -0.11 -4.24 -15.81
N LEU A 39 -1.23 -4.95 -15.70
CA LEU A 39 -1.71 -5.86 -16.73
C LEU A 39 -2.14 -5.15 -18.01
N SER A 40 -2.63 -3.91 -17.91
CA SER A 40 -3.03 -3.12 -19.09
C SER A 40 -1.88 -2.36 -19.73
N ALA A 41 -0.92 -1.87 -18.94
CA ALA A 41 0.13 -0.94 -19.38
C ALA A 41 1.54 -1.55 -19.43
N GLY A 42 1.74 -2.76 -18.91
CA GLY A 42 3.06 -3.35 -18.70
C GLY A 42 3.75 -2.80 -17.44
N LEU A 43 4.88 -3.40 -17.09
CA LEU A 43 5.64 -3.03 -15.88
C LEU A 43 6.33 -1.66 -16.03
N GLU A 44 6.55 -1.19 -17.24
CA GLU A 44 7.14 0.11 -17.55
C GLU A 44 6.35 1.27 -16.93
N ILE A 45 5.07 1.08 -16.65
CA ILE A 45 4.25 2.11 -15.97
C ILE A 45 4.79 2.46 -14.58
N VAL A 46 5.44 1.51 -13.89
CA VAL A 46 6.11 1.74 -12.61
C VAL A 46 7.22 2.78 -12.78
N THR A 47 8.07 2.59 -13.82
CA THR A 47 9.17 3.51 -14.14
C THR A 47 8.65 4.93 -14.44
N GLU A 48 7.57 5.03 -15.20
CA GLU A 48 7.03 6.33 -15.58
C GLU A 48 6.41 7.05 -14.36
N ILE A 49 5.63 6.36 -13.53
CA ILE A 49 5.00 6.95 -12.33
C ILE A 49 6.06 7.30 -11.27
N SER A 50 7.13 6.51 -11.15
CA SER A 50 8.20 6.75 -10.18
C SER A 50 8.94 8.07 -10.38
N LYS A 51 8.84 8.68 -11.56
CA LYS A 51 9.37 10.02 -11.85
C LYS A 51 8.62 11.14 -11.11
N PHE A 52 7.40 10.88 -10.65
CA PHE A 52 6.53 11.87 -10.00
C PHE A 52 6.43 11.66 -8.49
N SER A 53 6.40 10.42 -8.04
CA SER A 53 6.21 10.05 -6.62
C SER A 53 6.79 8.66 -6.34
N PRO A 54 7.23 8.34 -5.11
CA PRO A 54 7.57 6.98 -4.73
C PRO A 54 6.43 6.00 -5.01
N VAL A 55 6.72 4.85 -5.63
CA VAL A 55 5.71 3.85 -6.05
C VAL A 55 5.75 2.62 -5.16
N ILE A 56 4.59 2.21 -4.64
CA ILE A 56 4.40 0.91 -3.98
C ILE A 56 3.70 -0.03 -4.97
N CYS A 57 4.32 -1.15 -5.32
CA CYS A 57 3.70 -2.22 -6.09
C CYS A 57 2.84 -3.11 -5.16
N ASP A 58 1.53 -2.92 -5.20
CA ASP A 58 0.56 -3.70 -4.42
C ASP A 58 0.23 -5.02 -5.14
N PHE A 59 1.25 -5.87 -5.30
CA PHE A 59 1.10 -7.15 -5.97
C PHE A 59 0.62 -8.26 -5.04
N LYS A 60 0.47 -7.98 -3.74
CA LYS A 60 0.05 -8.95 -2.73
C LYS A 60 0.78 -10.30 -2.90
N VAL A 61 2.10 -10.21 -3.05
CA VAL A 61 2.96 -11.34 -3.39
C VAL A 61 2.78 -12.46 -2.38
N ALA A 62 2.51 -13.67 -2.88
CA ALA A 62 2.10 -14.79 -2.02
C ALA A 62 2.47 -16.14 -2.64
N ASP A 63 3.74 -16.33 -2.98
CA ASP A 63 4.24 -17.53 -3.65
C ASP A 63 5.41 -18.15 -2.86
N ILE A 64 6.04 -19.15 -3.40
CA ILE A 64 7.27 -19.75 -2.86
C ILE A 64 8.45 -18.76 -2.91
N PRO A 65 9.50 -18.94 -2.08
CA PRO A 65 10.59 -17.97 -1.95
C PRO A 65 11.24 -17.55 -3.28
N ASN A 66 11.47 -18.50 -4.19
CA ASN A 66 12.09 -18.20 -5.48
C ASN A 66 11.24 -17.27 -6.35
N THR A 67 9.93 -17.54 -6.45
CA THR A 67 8.99 -16.72 -7.24
C THR A 67 8.83 -15.33 -6.62
N ASN A 68 8.73 -15.25 -5.28
CA ASN A 68 8.66 -13.97 -4.57
C ASN A 68 9.90 -13.11 -4.82
N ARG A 69 11.10 -13.71 -4.84
CA ARG A 69 12.34 -13.01 -5.16
C ARG A 69 12.31 -12.45 -6.58
N LEU A 70 11.85 -13.23 -7.56
CA LEU A 70 11.76 -12.77 -8.96
C LEU A 70 10.77 -11.63 -9.10
N ILE A 71 9.57 -11.73 -8.50
CA ILE A 71 8.56 -10.65 -8.55
C ILE A 71 9.10 -9.36 -7.92
N ALA A 72 9.73 -9.46 -6.75
CA ALA A 72 10.30 -8.31 -6.07
C ALA A 72 11.43 -7.66 -6.88
N LYS A 73 12.31 -8.48 -7.48
CA LYS A 73 13.39 -8.01 -8.34
C LYS A 73 12.85 -7.20 -9.50
N GLU A 74 11.91 -7.74 -10.28
CA GLU A 74 11.33 -7.05 -11.42
C GLU A 74 10.64 -5.72 -11.01
N ALA A 75 9.89 -5.73 -9.90
CA ALA A 75 9.24 -4.52 -9.38
C ALA A 75 10.26 -3.44 -8.99
N PHE A 76 11.34 -3.80 -8.30
CA PHE A 76 12.37 -2.85 -7.86
C PHE A 76 13.23 -2.35 -9.00
N GLU A 77 13.58 -3.20 -9.97
CA GLU A 77 14.28 -2.81 -11.20
C GLU A 77 13.46 -1.86 -12.07
N ALA A 78 12.13 -2.02 -12.07
CA ALA A 78 11.22 -1.06 -12.71
C ALA A 78 11.10 0.28 -11.95
N GLY A 79 11.70 0.44 -10.78
CA GLY A 79 11.72 1.68 -10.02
C GLY A 79 10.75 1.75 -8.83
N ALA A 80 10.13 0.64 -8.43
CA ALA A 80 9.31 0.63 -7.22
C ALA A 80 10.15 0.98 -5.99
N SER A 81 9.59 1.82 -5.12
CA SER A 81 10.15 2.11 -3.80
C SER A 81 9.74 1.08 -2.74
N GLY A 82 8.68 0.32 -3.02
CA GLY A 82 8.19 -0.70 -2.11
C GLY A 82 7.24 -1.71 -2.77
N ILE A 83 6.96 -2.77 -2.01
CA ILE A 83 6.08 -3.87 -2.44
C ILE A 83 5.16 -4.31 -1.30
N ILE A 84 3.96 -4.79 -1.64
CA ILE A 84 3.04 -5.39 -0.68
C ILE A 84 2.98 -6.91 -0.90
N ALA A 85 3.14 -7.67 0.18
CA ALA A 85 3.07 -9.13 0.23
C ALA A 85 2.06 -9.63 1.26
N HIS A 86 1.58 -10.85 1.10
CA HIS A 86 0.78 -11.54 2.12
C HIS A 86 1.65 -12.28 3.14
N ALA A 87 1.19 -12.33 4.39
CA ALA A 87 1.88 -13.05 5.47
C ALA A 87 1.78 -14.58 5.37
N PHE A 88 0.68 -15.12 4.85
CA PHE A 88 0.35 -16.54 4.93
C PHE A 88 1.31 -17.52 4.22
N PRO A 89 2.15 -17.12 3.22
CA PRO A 89 3.15 -18.04 2.68
C PRO A 89 4.30 -18.35 3.64
N GLY A 90 4.41 -17.60 4.75
CA GLY A 90 5.38 -17.85 5.80
C GLY A 90 6.70 -17.08 5.69
N PRO A 91 7.59 -17.21 6.67
CA PRO A 91 8.77 -16.36 6.83
C PRO A 91 9.76 -16.45 5.67
N GLU A 92 10.02 -17.63 5.15
CA GLU A 92 11.02 -17.81 4.08
C GLU A 92 10.62 -17.09 2.78
N SER A 93 9.32 -17.10 2.46
CA SER A 93 8.77 -16.38 1.31
C SER A 93 8.93 -14.84 1.45
N LEU A 94 8.76 -14.32 2.65
CA LEU A 94 8.93 -12.89 2.93
C LEU A 94 10.40 -12.48 3.03
N LYS A 95 11.26 -13.31 3.66
CA LYS A 95 12.72 -13.09 3.69
C LYS A 95 13.29 -13.01 2.27
N ALA A 96 12.80 -13.85 1.35
CA ALA A 96 13.23 -13.84 -0.04
C ALA A 96 12.95 -12.49 -0.76
N ILE A 97 11.87 -11.78 -0.40
CA ILE A 97 11.61 -10.42 -0.88
C ILE A 97 12.59 -9.43 -0.26
N ARG A 98 12.78 -9.50 1.08
CA ARG A 98 13.66 -8.59 1.82
C ARG A 98 15.12 -8.67 1.36
N GLU A 99 15.59 -9.87 0.97
CA GLU A 99 16.95 -10.12 0.49
C GLU A 99 17.25 -9.53 -0.89
N VAL A 100 16.21 -9.19 -1.70
CA VAL A 100 16.42 -8.55 -3.01
C VAL A 100 17.03 -7.17 -2.84
N ASP A 101 16.43 -6.35 -1.98
CA ASP A 101 16.94 -5.02 -1.64
C ASP A 101 16.37 -4.60 -0.27
N SER A 102 17.21 -4.63 0.75
CA SER A 102 16.82 -4.28 2.12
C SER A 102 16.53 -2.79 2.34
N THR A 103 16.82 -1.93 1.35
CA THR A 103 16.54 -0.49 1.40
C THR A 103 15.13 -0.15 0.91
N LYS A 104 14.47 -1.09 0.25
CA LYS A 104 13.11 -0.92 -0.28
C LYS A 104 12.06 -1.23 0.78
N ASP A 105 10.91 -0.58 0.68
CA ASP A 105 9.80 -0.84 1.58
C ASP A 105 9.15 -2.20 1.32
N MET A 106 8.88 -2.94 2.38
CA MET A 106 8.07 -4.15 2.35
C MET A 106 6.91 -4.03 3.34
N TYR A 107 5.69 -4.03 2.83
CA TYR A 107 4.47 -4.00 3.63
C TYR A 107 3.79 -5.36 3.60
N ILE A 108 3.35 -5.83 4.77
CA ILE A 108 2.74 -7.14 4.93
C ILE A 108 1.25 -7.00 5.22
N VAL A 109 0.41 -7.68 4.43
CA VAL A 109 -1.04 -7.71 4.65
C VAL A 109 -1.36 -8.52 5.88
N ILE A 110 -1.87 -7.85 6.91
CA ILE A 110 -2.31 -8.47 8.17
C ILE A 110 -3.79 -8.81 8.12
N THR A 111 -4.60 -7.93 7.53
CA THR A 111 -6.03 -8.14 7.31
C THR A 111 -6.50 -7.30 6.11
N MET A 112 -7.73 -7.52 5.63
CA MET A 112 -8.24 -6.92 4.39
C MET A 112 -9.49 -6.09 4.62
N SER A 113 -9.70 -5.05 3.79
CA SER A 113 -10.73 -4.01 4.00
C SER A 113 -12.16 -4.41 3.59
N HIS A 114 -12.34 -5.41 2.73
CA HIS A 114 -13.66 -5.82 2.27
C HIS A 114 -14.41 -6.65 3.34
N PRO A 115 -15.75 -6.71 3.30
CA PRO A 115 -16.54 -7.53 4.23
C PRO A 115 -16.06 -8.98 4.24
N LYS A 116 -15.89 -9.55 5.45
CA LYS A 116 -15.33 -10.90 5.68
C LYS A 116 -13.90 -11.10 5.18
N GLY A 117 -13.22 -10.04 4.73
CA GLY A 117 -11.83 -10.11 4.30
C GLY A 117 -10.90 -10.38 5.46
N GLY A 118 -10.09 -11.43 5.31
CA GLY A 118 -9.11 -11.80 6.33
C GLY A 118 -9.67 -12.57 7.54
N GLU A 119 -10.89 -13.08 7.49
CA GLU A 119 -11.48 -13.89 8.60
C GLU A 119 -10.62 -15.09 8.99
N PHE A 120 -9.85 -15.63 8.04
CA PHE A 120 -8.92 -16.76 8.29
C PHE A 120 -7.52 -16.30 8.70
N PHE A 121 -7.27 -14.99 8.79
CA PHE A 121 -5.94 -14.45 9.07
C PHE A 121 -5.72 -14.40 10.59
N ASP A 122 -4.62 -14.97 11.03
CA ASP A 122 -4.13 -14.85 12.39
C ASP A 122 -3.35 -13.53 12.53
N ILE A 123 -4.08 -12.47 12.92
CA ILE A 123 -3.52 -11.12 13.05
C ILE A 123 -2.31 -11.09 13.99
N ASP A 124 -2.39 -11.79 15.14
CA ASP A 124 -1.33 -11.80 16.15
C ASP A 124 -0.05 -12.47 15.59
N ASN A 125 -0.19 -13.60 14.92
CA ASN A 125 0.93 -14.31 14.31
C ASN A 125 1.51 -13.54 13.12
N PHE A 126 0.67 -12.93 12.29
CA PHE A 126 1.13 -12.13 11.14
C PHE A 126 1.86 -10.86 11.57
N CYS A 127 1.45 -10.21 12.66
CA CYS A 127 2.18 -9.08 13.22
C CYS A 127 3.56 -9.50 13.74
N LYS A 128 3.67 -10.64 14.44
CA LYS A 128 4.96 -11.18 14.87
C LYS A 128 5.87 -11.50 13.70
N LEU A 129 5.30 -12.11 12.65
CA LEU A 129 6.04 -12.43 11.44
C LEU A 129 6.56 -11.14 10.73
N ALA A 130 5.75 -10.09 10.67
CA ALA A 130 6.16 -8.81 10.09
C ALA A 130 7.39 -8.22 10.81
N LEU A 131 7.41 -8.31 12.15
CA LEU A 131 8.56 -7.90 12.97
C LEU A 131 9.78 -8.78 12.70
N GLU A 132 9.59 -10.11 12.68
CA GLU A 132 10.67 -11.08 12.48
C GLU A 132 11.41 -10.89 11.15
N VAL A 133 10.67 -10.65 10.07
CA VAL A 133 11.25 -10.50 8.73
C VAL A 133 11.74 -9.08 8.42
N GLY A 134 11.67 -8.17 9.38
CA GLY A 134 12.10 -6.77 9.22
C GLY A 134 11.25 -6.02 8.18
N ALA A 135 9.93 -6.18 8.22
CA ALA A 135 9.03 -5.41 7.36
C ALA A 135 9.15 -3.90 7.66
N THR A 136 8.97 -3.06 6.63
CA THR A 136 8.82 -1.61 6.83
C THR A 136 7.51 -1.29 7.54
N GLY A 137 6.46 -2.04 7.21
CA GLY A 137 5.15 -1.82 7.79
C GLY A 137 4.15 -2.92 7.44
N VAL A 138 2.91 -2.66 7.79
CA VAL A 138 1.80 -3.58 7.64
C VAL A 138 0.58 -2.89 7.03
N VAL A 139 -0.30 -3.70 6.43
CA VAL A 139 -1.59 -3.25 5.90
C VAL A 139 -2.69 -3.66 6.87
N ALA A 140 -3.40 -2.68 7.43
CA ALA A 140 -4.59 -2.88 8.28
C ALA A 140 -5.72 -1.94 7.84
N PRO A 141 -6.99 -2.38 7.78
CA PRO A 141 -8.04 -1.66 7.06
C PRO A 141 -8.64 -0.49 7.84
N ALA A 142 -8.83 0.63 7.18
CA ALA A 142 -9.53 1.81 7.70
C ALA A 142 -11.03 1.57 7.98
N THR A 143 -11.60 0.50 7.43
CA THR A 143 -13.00 0.10 7.67
C THR A 143 -13.23 -0.51 9.05
N ARG A 144 -12.15 -0.86 9.75
CA ARG A 144 -12.15 -1.40 11.11
C ARG A 144 -11.03 -0.74 11.95
N PRO A 145 -11.25 0.48 12.47
CA PRO A 145 -10.24 1.20 13.28
C PRO A 145 -9.78 0.40 14.51
N GLU A 146 -10.65 -0.44 15.06
CA GLU A 146 -10.32 -1.36 16.16
C GLU A 146 -9.22 -2.37 15.78
N ASP A 147 -9.23 -2.89 14.54
CA ASP A 147 -8.14 -3.74 14.03
C ASP A 147 -6.85 -2.93 13.92
N VAL A 148 -6.92 -1.69 13.44
CA VAL A 148 -5.74 -0.80 13.35
C VAL A 148 -5.15 -0.57 14.74
N ALA A 149 -5.98 -0.28 15.75
CA ALA A 149 -5.54 -0.07 17.13
C ALA A 149 -4.92 -1.36 17.74
N LYS A 150 -5.49 -2.53 17.45
CA LYS A 150 -4.93 -3.82 17.83
C LYS A 150 -3.56 -4.03 17.17
N VAL A 151 -3.48 -3.85 15.86
CA VAL A 151 -2.24 -4.01 15.07
C VAL A 151 -1.16 -3.07 15.57
N ARG A 152 -1.49 -1.78 15.84
CA ARG A 152 -0.51 -0.81 16.39
C ARG A 152 0.14 -1.29 17.68
N LYS A 153 -0.64 -1.87 18.60
CA LYS A 153 -0.11 -2.43 19.86
C LYS A 153 0.85 -3.62 19.63
N LEU A 154 0.61 -4.38 18.57
CA LEU A 154 1.39 -5.58 18.26
C LEU A 154 2.68 -5.28 17.48
N VAL A 155 2.64 -4.31 16.57
CA VAL A 155 3.78 -4.03 15.66
C VAL A 155 4.68 -2.89 16.12
N GLY A 156 4.35 -2.21 17.24
CA GLY A 156 5.17 -1.11 17.78
C GLY A 156 5.34 0.03 16.78
N ASP A 157 6.57 0.28 16.32
CA ASP A 157 6.92 1.43 15.48
C ASP A 157 6.83 1.15 13.96
N LEU A 158 6.47 -0.07 13.52
CA LEU A 158 6.29 -0.33 12.10
C LEU A 158 5.20 0.58 11.52
N GLU A 159 5.36 0.97 10.25
CA GLU A 159 4.34 1.75 9.56
C GLU A 159 3.04 0.95 9.40
N ILE A 160 1.91 1.60 9.59
CA ILE A 160 0.59 1.05 9.25
C ILE A 160 0.03 1.86 8.09
N ILE A 161 -0.21 1.20 6.96
CA ILE A 161 -0.89 1.77 5.80
C ILE A 161 -2.31 1.22 5.71
N SER A 162 -3.31 2.09 5.65
CA SER A 162 -4.71 1.73 5.87
C SER A 162 -5.59 2.00 4.65
N PRO A 163 -5.96 0.96 3.87
CA PRO A 163 -6.92 1.07 2.78
C PRO A 163 -8.37 1.06 3.30
N GLY A 164 -9.28 1.58 2.46
CA GLY A 164 -10.74 1.49 2.69
C GLY A 164 -11.38 2.79 3.12
N VAL A 165 -10.68 3.91 3.05
CA VAL A 165 -11.22 5.26 3.28
C VAL A 165 -12.10 5.70 2.10
N GLY A 166 -13.14 6.44 2.38
CA GLY A 166 -14.06 7.00 1.39
C GLY A 166 -14.97 5.95 0.79
N ALA A 167 -14.67 5.44 -0.40
CA ALA A 167 -15.54 4.53 -1.16
C ALA A 167 -15.91 3.22 -0.42
N GLN A 168 -15.17 2.81 0.61
CA GLN A 168 -15.48 1.64 1.43
C GLN A 168 -16.03 2.01 2.83
N GLY A 169 -16.23 3.31 3.11
CA GLY A 169 -16.86 3.80 4.34
C GLY A 169 -15.91 4.02 5.52
N GLY A 170 -14.61 3.79 5.37
CA GLY A 170 -13.63 4.07 6.43
C GLY A 170 -13.45 5.58 6.66
N SER A 171 -13.25 5.96 7.93
CA SER A 171 -12.96 7.33 8.36
C SER A 171 -11.46 7.58 8.42
N SER A 172 -10.97 8.62 7.74
CA SER A 172 -9.57 9.05 7.78
C SER A 172 -9.15 9.38 9.21
N LYS A 173 -9.97 10.17 9.91
CA LYS A 173 -9.69 10.65 11.27
C LYS A 173 -9.58 9.49 12.26
N ASP A 174 -10.59 8.62 12.31
CA ASP A 174 -10.63 7.53 13.29
C ASP A 174 -9.47 6.55 13.04
N THR A 175 -9.10 6.33 11.76
CA THR A 175 -8.00 5.45 11.39
C THR A 175 -6.65 6.02 11.83
N ILE A 176 -6.43 7.32 11.68
CA ILE A 176 -5.22 7.99 12.16
C ILE A 176 -5.15 7.98 13.69
N GLU A 177 -6.25 8.27 14.37
CA GLU A 177 -6.34 8.21 15.83
C GLU A 177 -6.10 6.80 16.37
N ALA A 178 -6.52 5.77 15.61
CA ALA A 178 -6.23 4.37 15.92
C ALA A 178 -4.74 3.98 15.72
N GLY A 179 -3.93 4.84 15.11
CA GLY A 179 -2.47 4.65 15.00
C GLY A 179 -1.96 4.37 13.59
N ALA A 180 -2.75 4.54 12.53
CA ALA A 180 -2.25 4.42 11.16
C ALA A 180 -1.27 5.57 10.83
N ASN A 181 -0.21 5.26 10.08
CA ASN A 181 0.74 6.24 9.56
C ASN A 181 0.23 6.89 8.27
N TYR A 182 -0.35 6.07 7.39
CA TYR A 182 -0.84 6.50 6.08
C TYR A 182 -2.24 5.98 5.80
N ILE A 183 -3.01 6.80 5.11
CA ILE A 183 -4.34 6.47 4.59
C ILE A 183 -4.22 6.22 3.10
N ILE A 184 -4.84 5.14 2.63
CA ILE A 184 -4.88 4.82 1.19
C ILE A 184 -6.26 5.17 0.65
N VAL A 185 -6.30 6.07 -0.32
CA VAL A 185 -7.52 6.48 -1.04
C VAL A 185 -7.36 6.17 -2.52
N GLY A 186 -8.36 5.54 -3.12
CA GLY A 186 -8.35 5.18 -4.54
C GLY A 186 -9.41 5.96 -5.34
N ARG A 187 -10.57 5.34 -5.55
CA ARG A 187 -11.67 5.84 -6.40
C ARG A 187 -12.12 7.27 -6.09
N GLY A 188 -12.06 7.69 -4.83
CA GLY A 188 -12.40 9.06 -4.43
C GLY A 188 -11.43 10.11 -4.98
N ILE A 189 -10.28 9.70 -5.49
CA ILE A 189 -9.30 10.58 -6.14
C ILE A 189 -9.26 10.33 -7.64
N TYR A 190 -8.86 9.13 -8.09
CA TYR A 190 -8.57 8.91 -9.52
C TYR A 190 -9.81 8.90 -10.42
N LEU A 191 -11.04 8.70 -9.89
CA LEU A 191 -12.30 8.84 -10.61
C LEU A 191 -12.94 10.23 -10.47
N SER A 192 -12.32 11.15 -9.72
CA SER A 192 -12.81 12.53 -9.62
C SER A 192 -12.62 13.29 -10.94
N ASP A 193 -13.49 14.27 -11.19
CA ASP A 193 -13.33 15.20 -12.31
C ASP A 193 -12.06 16.05 -12.16
N ASP A 194 -11.63 16.31 -10.91
CA ASP A 194 -10.36 16.97 -10.57
C ASP A 194 -9.61 16.14 -9.51
N PRO A 195 -8.75 15.20 -9.95
CA PRO A 195 -7.96 14.36 -9.04
C PRO A 195 -7.02 15.16 -8.13
N ALA A 196 -6.47 16.28 -8.60
CA ALA A 196 -5.57 17.11 -7.81
C ALA A 196 -6.30 17.78 -6.65
N ALA A 197 -7.45 18.42 -6.91
CA ALA A 197 -8.28 19.03 -5.87
C ALA A 197 -8.81 17.97 -4.87
N ALA A 198 -9.17 16.78 -5.35
CA ALA A 198 -9.58 15.69 -4.48
C ALA A 198 -8.44 15.22 -3.57
N ALA A 199 -7.23 15.03 -4.11
CA ALA A 199 -6.05 14.64 -3.34
C ALA A 199 -5.66 15.72 -2.32
N GLU A 200 -5.69 16.99 -2.69
CA GLU A 200 -5.44 18.11 -1.79
C GLU A 200 -6.41 18.11 -0.59
N LYS A 201 -7.71 17.90 -0.87
CA LYS A 201 -8.74 17.83 0.17
C LYS A 201 -8.42 16.71 1.17
N TYR A 202 -8.20 15.47 0.70
CA TYR A 202 -7.85 14.36 1.58
C TYR A 202 -6.55 14.62 2.36
N SER A 203 -5.53 15.18 1.71
CA SER A 203 -4.27 15.51 2.37
C SER A 203 -4.44 16.51 3.52
N LYS A 204 -5.30 17.53 3.35
CA LYS A 204 -5.61 18.53 4.40
C LYS A 204 -6.37 17.94 5.58
N GLU A 205 -7.20 16.92 5.36
CA GLU A 205 -7.94 16.24 6.43
C GLU A 205 -7.02 15.38 7.33
N LEU A 206 -5.77 15.13 6.91
CA LEU A 206 -4.80 14.27 7.59
C LEU A 206 -3.70 15.02 8.37
N VAL A 207 -3.81 16.35 8.42
CA VAL A 207 -2.86 17.24 9.10
C VAL A 207 -3.20 17.41 10.58
#